data_afa4152c104c309c2d1f0211888fc3ff
#
_entry.id   afa4152c104c309c2d1f0211888fc3ff
#
_cell.length_a   1.000
_cell.length_b   1.000
_cell.length_c   1.000
_cell.angle_alpha   90.00
_cell.angle_beta   90.00
_cell.angle_gamma   90.00
#
_symmetry.space_group_name_H-M   'P 1'
#
loop_
_entity.id
_entity.type
_entity.pdbx_description
1 polymer ?
#
loop_
_entity_poly.entity_id
_entity_poly.type
_entity_poly.pdbx_seq_one_letter_code
_entity_poly.pdbx_strand_id
1 'polypeptide(L)'
;MLTQLHISNYALIDELEIKFDNGLTIITGETGAGKSIILGALSLILGERAEARSVRNPEKKVVVEASFDISAYALEGFFAENEIDFWEEECIVRREISATGRSRAFVNDTPVTISVLKDLTSRLVDIHSQHSNMLLSKPAFQLSVLDSIADNKEVVSKYNVEYVCYKKLQEQLLEKQNEYEKSRAEEDYIRFQLNQFADLKLTENEDIELENLQKKLSNVSEIKQNLWLISSTLNGEENSILEQLKVVAQRIQSTERNLSEIEGMGERVQSALVELKDIAQSVSYVDDQLVDDPRQLEEVEMRLNSIYELERKHNAASVNELLAIQHKFENQLSLIDNSENQIAEIEAKLKTQKAKVKELALVLSETRKKAAQLFVADLQPLAQTLGMRNLAFDIKFTATDYTANGADAVEFLFAFNKNQTLLPVKDTASGGEISRLMLCIKSIIARSMSLPTIIFDEVDTGVSGDVANKIGEMMGEICKRIQVLAITHLPQVAAHAHHHLMVYKADDENSTLTHVKALNEEEHVLEIARMLSGKDVNQAAIENAKSLIGINK
;
A
#
# COMPACT_ATOMS: atom_id res chain seq x y z
N MET A 1 -31.83 -7.90 -3.51
CA MET A 1 -32.78 -6.76 -3.61
C MET A 1 -33.18 -6.28 -2.23
N LEU A 2 -33.61 -5.02 -2.07
CA LEU A 2 -34.15 -4.51 -0.81
C LEU A 2 -35.51 -5.18 -0.52
N THR A 3 -35.63 -5.85 0.61
CA THR A 3 -36.89 -6.57 0.99
C THR A 3 -37.64 -5.85 2.08
N GLN A 4 -36.95 -5.20 3.02
CA GLN A 4 -37.55 -4.53 4.14
C GLN A 4 -36.75 -3.32 4.58
N LEU A 5 -37.43 -2.29 5.06
CA LEU A 5 -36.85 -1.12 5.70
C LEU A 5 -37.56 -0.84 7.00
N HIS A 6 -36.86 -0.87 8.11
CA HIS A 6 -37.34 -0.49 9.44
C HIS A 6 -36.67 0.81 9.89
N ILE A 7 -37.48 1.75 10.35
CA ILE A 7 -37.02 3.07 10.82
C ILE A 7 -37.63 3.33 12.19
N SER A 8 -36.80 3.66 13.18
CA SER A 8 -37.28 4.02 14.52
C SER A 8 -36.62 5.30 15.00
N ASN A 9 -37.42 6.19 15.58
CA ASN A 9 -37.05 7.44 16.22
C ASN A 9 -36.27 8.42 15.27
N TYR A 10 -36.68 8.48 14.00
CA TYR A 10 -35.99 9.30 12.99
C TYR A 10 -36.88 10.43 12.45
N ALA A 11 -36.48 11.67 12.62
CA ALA A 11 -37.21 12.88 12.18
C ALA A 11 -38.68 12.90 12.61
N LEU A 12 -39.64 12.76 11.67
CA LEU A 12 -41.08 12.68 11.94
C LEU A 12 -41.61 11.24 12.05
N ILE A 13 -40.71 10.24 12.03
CA ILE A 13 -41.06 8.83 12.14
C ILE A 13 -40.78 8.36 13.58
N ASP A 14 -41.76 7.83 14.24
CA ASP A 14 -41.58 7.14 15.53
C ASP A 14 -41.18 5.69 15.30
N GLU A 15 -42.00 4.95 14.56
CA GLU A 15 -41.74 3.59 14.13
C GLU A 15 -42.41 3.36 12.77
N LEU A 16 -41.64 2.81 11.81
CA LEU A 16 -42.12 2.54 10.46
C LEU A 16 -41.46 1.28 9.93
N GLU A 17 -42.29 0.38 9.42
CA GLU A 17 -41.83 -0.81 8.70
C GLU A 17 -42.42 -0.80 7.28
N ILE A 18 -41.57 -0.94 6.28
CA ILE A 18 -41.93 -0.99 4.87
C ILE A 18 -41.40 -2.28 4.26
N LYS A 19 -42.25 -3.04 3.60
CA LYS A 19 -41.86 -4.20 2.78
C LYS A 19 -41.82 -3.79 1.31
N PHE A 20 -40.83 -4.29 0.63
CA PHE A 20 -40.64 -4.04 -0.78
C PHE A 20 -40.63 -5.36 -1.55
N ASP A 21 -41.36 -5.37 -2.66
CA ASP A 21 -41.40 -6.49 -3.56
C ASP A 21 -40.54 -6.21 -4.81
N ASN A 22 -40.34 -7.21 -5.65
CA ASN A 22 -39.65 -7.05 -6.91
C ASN A 22 -40.49 -6.19 -7.89
N GLY A 23 -39.82 -5.50 -8.80
CA GLY A 23 -40.49 -4.66 -9.80
C GLY A 23 -40.31 -3.16 -9.55
N LEU A 24 -41.30 -2.38 -9.99
CA LEU A 24 -41.34 -0.92 -9.85
C LEU A 24 -42.20 -0.51 -8.66
N THR A 25 -41.57 -0.08 -7.57
CA THR A 25 -42.26 0.51 -6.43
C THR A 25 -42.23 2.03 -6.54
N ILE A 26 -43.40 2.65 -6.58
CA ILE A 26 -43.56 4.10 -6.60
C ILE A 26 -43.95 4.61 -5.22
N ILE A 27 -43.32 5.68 -4.79
CA ILE A 27 -43.61 6.36 -3.52
C ILE A 27 -44.17 7.76 -3.85
N THR A 28 -45.44 7.97 -3.52
CA THR A 28 -46.13 9.28 -3.65
C THR A 28 -46.45 9.89 -2.28
N GLY A 29 -46.91 11.10 -2.26
CA GLY A 29 -47.34 11.81 -1.06
C GLY A 29 -47.18 13.32 -1.20
N GLU A 30 -47.81 14.11 -0.33
CA GLU A 30 -47.71 15.57 -0.34
C GLU A 30 -46.28 16.05 -0.15
N THR A 31 -45.94 17.23 -0.74
CA THR A 31 -44.67 17.89 -0.50
C THR A 31 -44.44 18.15 0.99
N GLY A 32 -43.28 17.67 1.53
CA GLY A 32 -43.00 17.75 2.97
C GLY A 32 -43.64 16.63 3.80
N ALA A 33 -44.38 15.67 3.19
CA ALA A 33 -45.04 14.57 3.92
C ALA A 33 -44.07 13.48 4.43
N GLY A 34 -42.77 13.58 4.17
CA GLY A 34 -41.80 12.61 4.68
C GLY A 34 -41.10 11.77 3.62
N LYS A 35 -41.39 11.98 2.31
CA LYS A 35 -40.64 11.28 1.23
C LYS A 35 -39.14 11.42 1.38
N SER A 36 -38.66 12.66 1.58
CA SER A 36 -37.23 12.95 1.83
C SER A 36 -36.71 12.35 3.14
N ILE A 37 -37.60 12.04 4.11
CA ILE A 37 -37.21 11.38 5.37
C ILE A 37 -36.89 9.91 5.12
N ILE A 38 -37.68 9.21 4.29
CA ILE A 38 -37.42 7.82 3.89
C ILE A 38 -36.09 7.73 3.13
N LEU A 39 -35.84 8.66 2.19
CA LEU A 39 -34.54 8.73 1.49
C LEU A 39 -33.38 9.05 2.44
N GLY A 40 -33.59 9.96 3.38
CA GLY A 40 -32.60 10.26 4.41
C GLY A 40 -32.26 9.03 5.26
N ALA A 41 -33.25 8.22 5.61
CA ALA A 41 -33.03 6.96 6.32
C ALA A 41 -32.23 5.97 5.45
N LEU A 42 -32.60 5.79 4.19
CA LEU A 42 -31.84 4.96 3.23
C LEU A 42 -30.42 5.45 3.03
N SER A 43 -30.21 6.77 2.95
CA SER A 43 -28.86 7.35 2.85
C SER A 43 -27.99 7.07 4.08
N LEU A 44 -28.59 6.96 5.25
CA LEU A 44 -27.89 6.54 6.47
C LEU A 44 -27.38 5.09 6.37
N ILE A 45 -28.19 4.18 5.82
CA ILE A 45 -27.79 2.80 5.53
C ILE A 45 -26.62 2.77 4.53
N LEU A 46 -26.61 3.66 3.54
CA LEU A 46 -25.52 3.79 2.56
C LEU A 46 -24.26 4.47 3.13
N GLY A 47 -24.23 4.74 4.44
CA GLY A 47 -23.06 5.28 5.12
C GLY A 47 -22.90 6.79 5.04
N GLU A 48 -23.95 7.55 4.66
CA GLU A 48 -23.92 9.01 4.72
C GLU A 48 -23.79 9.52 6.17
N ARG A 49 -23.38 10.77 6.30
CA ARG A 49 -23.13 11.38 7.62
C ARG A 49 -24.47 11.57 8.35
N ALA A 50 -24.52 11.09 9.58
CA ALA A 50 -25.67 11.29 10.44
C ALA A 50 -25.69 12.71 11.02
N GLU A 51 -26.85 13.38 10.95
CA GLU A 51 -27.06 14.67 11.59
C GLU A 51 -27.79 14.48 12.93
N ALA A 52 -27.25 15.09 14.00
CA ALA A 52 -27.90 15.02 15.33
C ALA A 52 -29.32 15.59 15.33
N ARG A 53 -29.66 16.48 14.38
CA ARG A 53 -31.00 17.06 14.20
C ARG A 53 -32.05 16.05 13.77
N SER A 54 -31.65 14.90 13.29
CA SER A 54 -32.57 13.84 12.82
C SER A 54 -33.10 12.95 13.95
N VAL A 55 -32.62 13.12 15.18
CA VAL A 55 -33.11 12.36 16.35
C VAL A 55 -34.41 12.98 16.85
N ARG A 56 -35.53 12.25 16.82
CA ARG A 56 -36.82 12.75 17.26
C ARG A 56 -36.93 12.85 18.80
N ASN A 57 -36.69 11.75 19.49
CA ASN A 57 -36.65 11.71 20.95
C ASN A 57 -35.21 11.52 21.44
N PRO A 58 -34.62 12.49 22.17
CA PRO A 58 -33.28 12.40 22.68
C PRO A 58 -33.02 11.25 23.68
N GLU A 59 -34.07 10.70 24.29
CA GLU A 59 -33.93 9.58 25.21
C GLU A 59 -33.77 8.23 24.50
N LYS A 60 -34.11 8.18 23.21
CA LYS A 60 -34.00 6.98 22.38
C LYS A 60 -32.97 7.15 21.30
N LYS A 61 -32.31 6.07 20.87
CA LYS A 61 -31.46 6.10 19.68
C LYS A 61 -32.32 6.01 18.41
N VAL A 62 -31.84 6.61 17.35
CA VAL A 62 -32.31 6.33 15.99
C VAL A 62 -31.84 4.95 15.60
N VAL A 63 -32.72 4.14 15.05
CA VAL A 63 -32.37 2.88 14.42
C VAL A 63 -32.93 2.89 13.00
N VAL A 64 -32.09 2.64 12.04
CA VAL A 64 -32.47 2.37 10.65
C VAL A 64 -31.89 1.02 10.27
N GLU A 65 -32.73 0.12 9.80
CA GLU A 65 -32.37 -1.23 9.43
C GLU A 65 -32.97 -1.57 8.06
N ALA A 66 -32.16 -2.15 7.19
CA ALA A 66 -32.58 -2.58 5.86
C ALA A 66 -32.15 -4.02 5.63
N SER A 67 -33.09 -4.86 5.20
CA SER A 67 -32.87 -6.24 4.81
C SER A 67 -32.76 -6.34 3.29
N PHE A 68 -31.78 -7.10 2.83
CA PHE A 68 -31.53 -7.34 1.42
C PHE A 68 -31.48 -8.84 1.13
N ASP A 69 -32.22 -9.28 0.13
CA ASP A 69 -32.00 -10.59 -0.49
C ASP A 69 -30.74 -10.51 -1.37
N ILE A 70 -29.76 -11.31 -1.02
CA ILE A 70 -28.44 -11.36 -1.69
C ILE A 70 -28.17 -12.69 -2.38
N SER A 71 -29.12 -13.61 -2.42
CA SER A 71 -28.98 -14.98 -2.94
C SER A 71 -28.45 -15.07 -4.38
N ALA A 72 -28.70 -14.05 -5.20
CA ALA A 72 -28.25 -13.98 -6.59
C ALA A 72 -26.88 -13.29 -6.80
N TYR A 73 -26.18 -12.91 -5.71
CA TYR A 73 -24.98 -12.08 -5.77
C TYR A 73 -23.80 -12.76 -5.08
N ALA A 74 -22.67 -12.85 -5.78
CA ALA A 74 -21.43 -13.44 -5.26
C ALA A 74 -20.74 -12.46 -4.28
N LEU A 75 -21.20 -12.43 -3.03
CA LEU A 75 -20.69 -11.55 -1.98
C LEU A 75 -19.87 -12.29 -0.90
N GLU A 76 -19.78 -13.62 -0.94
CA GLU A 76 -19.10 -14.47 0.05
C GLU A 76 -17.66 -14.00 0.31
N GLY A 77 -16.94 -13.66 -0.76
CA GLY A 77 -15.56 -13.15 -0.65
C GLY A 77 -15.46 -11.85 0.13
N PHE A 78 -16.42 -10.92 -0.07
CA PHE A 78 -16.46 -9.66 0.67
C PHE A 78 -16.72 -9.86 2.16
N PHE A 79 -17.63 -10.76 2.51
CA PHE A 79 -17.97 -11.07 3.90
C PHE A 79 -16.77 -11.74 4.60
N ALA A 80 -16.10 -12.68 3.94
CA ALA A 80 -14.93 -13.35 4.47
C ALA A 80 -13.72 -12.40 4.67
N GLU A 81 -13.46 -11.50 3.72
CA GLU A 81 -12.38 -10.51 3.80
C GLU A 81 -12.56 -9.49 4.94
N ASN A 82 -13.82 -9.23 5.33
CA ASN A 82 -14.15 -8.26 6.37
C ASN A 82 -14.56 -8.92 7.70
N GLU A 83 -14.41 -10.24 7.83
CA GLU A 83 -14.73 -11.01 9.04
C GLU A 83 -16.19 -10.81 9.49
N ILE A 84 -17.14 -10.77 8.52
CA ILE A 84 -18.58 -10.59 8.75
C ILE A 84 -19.27 -11.94 8.56
N ASP A 85 -20.24 -12.26 9.42
CA ASP A 85 -21.08 -13.45 9.27
C ASP A 85 -21.86 -13.41 7.95
N PHE A 86 -21.71 -14.44 7.12
CA PHE A 86 -22.40 -14.55 5.83
C PHE A 86 -23.66 -15.41 5.97
N TRP A 87 -24.81 -14.85 5.55
CA TRP A 87 -26.08 -15.55 5.43
C TRP A 87 -26.45 -15.61 3.95
N GLU A 88 -26.68 -16.81 3.42
CA GLU A 88 -26.82 -17.03 1.96
C GLU A 88 -28.00 -16.25 1.34
N GLU A 89 -29.11 -16.11 2.05
CA GLU A 89 -30.35 -15.53 1.51
C GLU A 89 -30.54 -14.06 1.90
N GLU A 90 -29.99 -13.62 3.04
CA GLU A 90 -30.28 -12.31 3.60
C GLU A 90 -29.02 -11.58 4.08
N CYS A 91 -29.03 -10.27 3.88
CA CYS A 91 -28.05 -9.37 4.48
C CYS A 91 -28.80 -8.25 5.20
N ILE A 92 -28.64 -8.14 6.51
CA ILE A 92 -29.22 -7.08 7.33
C ILE A 92 -28.18 -6.00 7.57
N VAL A 93 -28.51 -4.78 7.17
CA VAL A 93 -27.66 -3.59 7.38
C VAL A 93 -28.36 -2.67 8.37
N ARG A 94 -27.72 -2.39 9.51
CA ARG A 94 -28.30 -1.56 10.57
C ARG A 94 -27.40 -0.38 10.94
N ARG A 95 -28.05 0.77 11.12
CA ARG A 95 -27.42 2.01 11.57
C ARG A 95 -28.07 2.49 12.86
N GLU A 96 -27.27 2.74 13.90
CA GLU A 96 -27.71 3.30 15.16
C GLU A 96 -27.07 4.66 15.41
N ILE A 97 -27.87 5.66 15.79
CA ILE A 97 -27.39 7.03 16.08
C ILE A 97 -27.92 7.44 17.43
N SER A 98 -27.06 7.83 18.35
CA SER A 98 -27.44 8.38 19.66
C SER A 98 -27.73 9.88 19.58
N ALA A 99 -28.44 10.41 20.56
CA ALA A 99 -28.69 11.86 20.72
C ALA A 99 -27.39 12.68 20.77
N THR A 100 -26.29 12.09 21.21
CA THR A 100 -24.97 12.72 21.24
C THR A 100 -24.26 12.75 19.88
N GLY A 101 -24.89 12.24 18.81
CA GLY A 101 -24.31 12.16 17.46
C GLY A 101 -23.35 10.99 17.26
N ARG A 102 -23.16 10.11 18.24
CA ARG A 102 -22.38 8.88 18.05
C ARG A 102 -23.15 7.92 17.16
N SER A 103 -22.49 7.42 16.13
CA SER A 103 -23.08 6.51 15.15
C SER A 103 -22.34 5.18 15.13
N ARG A 104 -23.10 4.08 15.04
CA ARG A 104 -22.61 2.71 14.89
C ARG A 104 -23.26 2.06 13.67
N ALA A 105 -22.51 1.21 12.99
CA ALA A 105 -22.98 0.45 11.85
C ALA A 105 -22.80 -1.05 12.10
N PHE A 106 -23.74 -1.84 11.62
CA PHE A 106 -23.74 -3.29 11.77
C PHE A 106 -24.15 -3.93 10.44
N VAL A 107 -23.56 -5.07 10.15
CA VAL A 107 -23.94 -5.97 9.05
C VAL A 107 -24.09 -7.37 9.64
N ASN A 108 -25.27 -7.97 9.50
CA ASN A 108 -25.63 -9.26 10.13
C ASN A 108 -25.24 -9.30 11.62
N ASP A 109 -25.59 -8.24 12.37
CA ASP A 109 -25.23 -8.00 13.77
C ASP A 109 -23.74 -7.82 14.08
N THR A 110 -22.84 -8.00 13.12
CA THR A 110 -21.41 -7.72 13.26
C THR A 110 -21.17 -6.20 13.18
N PRO A 111 -20.49 -5.57 14.18
CA PRO A 111 -20.15 -4.16 14.13
C PRO A 111 -19.11 -3.90 13.04
N VAL A 112 -19.39 -2.94 12.15
CA VAL A 112 -18.48 -2.61 11.03
C VAL A 112 -18.12 -1.14 11.00
N THR A 113 -17.03 -0.79 10.30
CA THR A 113 -16.68 0.60 10.02
C THR A 113 -17.60 1.19 8.94
N ILE A 114 -17.69 2.53 8.90
CA ILE A 114 -18.47 3.22 7.86
C ILE A 114 -17.92 2.94 6.45
N SER A 115 -16.62 2.72 6.32
CA SER A 115 -16.00 2.37 5.04
C SER A 115 -16.50 1.01 4.54
N VAL A 116 -16.46 -0.01 5.37
CA VAL A 116 -16.97 -1.36 5.05
C VAL A 116 -18.45 -1.32 4.72
N LEU A 117 -19.24 -0.55 5.52
CA LEU A 117 -20.66 -0.34 5.25
C LEU A 117 -20.88 0.25 3.85
N LYS A 118 -20.15 1.33 3.49
CA LYS A 118 -20.26 1.98 2.17
C LYS A 118 -19.88 1.04 1.04
N ASP A 119 -18.82 0.28 1.20
CA ASP A 119 -18.36 -0.67 0.19
C ASP A 119 -19.39 -1.77 -0.06
N LEU A 120 -20.00 -2.32 0.99
CA LEU A 120 -21.07 -3.31 0.87
C LEU A 120 -22.31 -2.71 0.21
N THR A 121 -22.82 -1.60 0.77
CA THR A 121 -24.09 -1.02 0.35
C THR A 121 -24.04 -0.44 -1.06
N SER A 122 -22.87 0.03 -1.51
CA SER A 122 -22.67 0.45 -2.91
C SER A 122 -22.82 -0.70 -3.92
N ARG A 123 -22.71 -1.96 -3.48
CA ARG A 123 -22.96 -3.16 -4.28
C ARG A 123 -24.42 -3.61 -4.23
N LEU A 124 -25.21 -3.08 -3.29
CA LEU A 124 -26.60 -3.46 -3.05
C LEU A 124 -27.60 -2.43 -3.55
N VAL A 125 -27.31 -1.15 -3.39
CA VAL A 125 -28.24 -0.05 -3.72
C VAL A 125 -27.49 1.10 -4.38
N ASP A 126 -28.11 1.66 -5.43
CA ASP A 126 -27.68 2.90 -6.05
C ASP A 126 -28.81 3.95 -5.92
N ILE A 127 -28.54 5.04 -5.19
CA ILE A 127 -29.50 6.16 -5.07
C ILE A 127 -29.16 7.24 -6.07
N HIS A 128 -30.11 7.53 -6.95
CA HIS A 128 -30.05 8.66 -7.85
C HIS A 128 -30.89 9.82 -7.31
N SER A 129 -30.22 10.85 -6.78
CA SER A 129 -30.81 12.09 -6.30
C SER A 129 -30.16 13.31 -6.97
N GLN A 130 -30.69 14.52 -6.75
CA GLN A 130 -30.08 15.77 -7.27
C GLN A 130 -28.61 15.92 -6.90
N HIS A 131 -28.14 15.34 -5.77
CA HIS A 131 -26.75 15.37 -5.34
C HIS A 131 -25.87 14.37 -6.09
N SER A 132 -26.46 13.34 -6.70
CA SER A 132 -25.74 12.33 -7.51
C SER A 132 -25.30 12.85 -8.90
N ASN A 133 -25.73 14.04 -9.29
CA ASN A 133 -25.35 14.68 -10.54
C ASN A 133 -23.82 14.86 -10.69
N MET A 134 -23.07 14.89 -9.57
CA MET A 134 -21.62 14.94 -9.57
C MET A 134 -20.96 13.61 -10.00
N LEU A 135 -21.69 12.49 -10.02
CA LEU A 135 -21.13 11.18 -10.41
C LEU A 135 -20.76 11.17 -11.90
N LEU A 136 -21.58 11.77 -12.77
CA LEU A 136 -21.29 11.87 -14.21
C LEU A 136 -19.96 12.55 -14.52
N SER A 137 -19.49 13.43 -13.65
CA SER A 137 -18.19 14.11 -13.82
C SER A 137 -17.01 13.32 -13.26
N LYS A 138 -17.24 12.20 -12.57
CA LYS A 138 -16.15 11.38 -12.00
C LYS A 138 -15.57 10.44 -13.06
N PRO A 139 -14.25 10.51 -13.34
CA PRO A 139 -13.62 9.63 -14.33
C PRO A 139 -13.83 8.14 -14.05
N ALA A 140 -13.80 7.73 -12.78
CA ALA A 140 -14.03 6.34 -12.39
C ALA A 140 -15.43 5.84 -12.78
N PHE A 141 -16.48 6.69 -12.64
CA PHE A 141 -17.83 6.36 -13.05
C PHE A 141 -17.92 6.23 -14.58
N GLN A 142 -17.33 7.18 -15.32
CA GLN A 142 -17.36 7.17 -16.78
C GLN A 142 -16.68 5.91 -17.34
N LEU A 143 -15.55 5.50 -16.76
CA LEU A 143 -14.89 4.24 -17.11
C LEU A 143 -15.76 3.02 -16.76
N SER A 144 -16.40 3.01 -15.58
CA SER A 144 -17.26 1.89 -15.17
C SER A 144 -18.47 1.71 -16.07
N VAL A 145 -19.04 2.80 -16.61
CA VAL A 145 -20.12 2.75 -17.62
C VAL A 145 -19.63 2.04 -18.87
N LEU A 146 -18.47 2.43 -19.41
CA LEU A 146 -17.92 1.80 -20.62
C LEU A 146 -17.54 0.34 -20.38
N ASP A 147 -16.94 0.03 -19.24
CA ASP A 147 -16.59 -1.34 -18.86
C ASP A 147 -17.84 -2.22 -18.69
N SER A 148 -18.95 -1.66 -18.19
CA SER A 148 -20.22 -2.37 -18.10
C SER A 148 -20.81 -2.66 -19.49
N ILE A 149 -20.78 -1.71 -20.42
CA ILE A 149 -21.27 -1.88 -21.79
C ILE A 149 -20.41 -2.87 -22.57
N ALA A 150 -19.09 -2.85 -22.34
CA ALA A 150 -18.11 -3.73 -22.97
C ALA A 150 -18.06 -5.13 -22.35
N ASP A 151 -18.73 -5.37 -21.24
CA ASP A 151 -18.60 -6.59 -20.41
C ASP A 151 -17.15 -6.92 -20.04
N ASN A 152 -16.41 -5.90 -19.64
CA ASN A 152 -14.96 -5.97 -19.38
C ASN A 152 -14.60 -6.57 -18.01
N LYS A 153 -15.53 -7.09 -17.21
CA LYS A 153 -15.28 -7.55 -15.81
C LYS A 153 -14.05 -8.44 -15.68
N GLU A 154 -13.93 -9.45 -16.54
CA GLU A 154 -12.79 -10.36 -16.50
C GLU A 154 -11.47 -9.70 -16.90
N VAL A 155 -11.51 -8.83 -17.93
CA VAL A 155 -10.29 -8.16 -18.42
C VAL A 155 -9.79 -7.15 -17.39
N VAL A 156 -10.70 -6.38 -16.78
CA VAL A 156 -10.39 -5.45 -15.68
C VAL A 156 -9.79 -6.20 -14.49
N SER A 157 -10.36 -7.34 -14.10
CA SER A 157 -9.84 -8.16 -13.00
C SER A 157 -8.42 -8.66 -13.29
N LYS A 158 -8.19 -9.22 -14.49
CA LYS A 158 -6.86 -9.68 -14.94
C LYS A 158 -5.86 -8.52 -14.97
N TYR A 159 -6.26 -7.37 -15.52
CA TYR A 159 -5.43 -6.18 -15.57
C TYR A 159 -5.02 -5.72 -14.15
N ASN A 160 -5.97 -5.67 -13.22
CA ASN A 160 -5.70 -5.25 -11.84
C ASN A 160 -4.68 -6.15 -11.14
N VAL A 161 -4.78 -7.47 -11.28
CA VAL A 161 -3.82 -8.42 -10.72
C VAL A 161 -2.41 -8.13 -11.25
N GLU A 162 -2.26 -7.99 -12.58
CA GLU A 162 -0.96 -7.74 -13.21
C GLU A 162 -0.44 -6.32 -12.89
N TYR A 163 -1.32 -5.34 -12.76
CA TYR A 163 -0.95 -3.97 -12.37
C TYR A 163 -0.44 -3.88 -10.93
N VAL A 164 -1.10 -4.55 -9.98
CA VAL A 164 -0.65 -4.62 -8.57
C VAL A 164 0.74 -5.28 -8.50
N CYS A 165 0.95 -6.38 -9.24
CA CYS A 165 2.26 -7.02 -9.34
C CYS A 165 3.33 -6.07 -9.92
N TYR A 166 2.99 -5.33 -10.98
CA TYR A 166 3.86 -4.33 -11.59
C TYR A 166 4.25 -3.22 -10.60
N LYS A 167 3.29 -2.69 -9.84
CA LYS A 167 3.55 -1.67 -8.82
C LYS A 167 4.44 -2.17 -7.71
N LYS A 168 4.20 -3.38 -7.22
CA LYS A 168 5.03 -4.00 -6.19
C LYS A 168 6.48 -4.17 -6.65
N LEU A 169 6.70 -4.58 -7.91
CA LEU A 169 8.04 -4.68 -8.48
C LEU A 169 8.72 -3.30 -8.62
N GLN A 170 7.96 -2.25 -8.96
CA GLN A 170 8.51 -0.89 -9.01
C GLN A 170 8.97 -0.41 -7.62
N GLU A 171 8.18 -0.65 -6.58
CA GLU A 171 8.52 -0.30 -5.20
C GLU A 171 9.76 -1.07 -4.72
N GLN A 172 9.81 -2.38 -4.99
CA GLN A 172 10.96 -3.22 -4.66
C GLN A 172 12.24 -2.76 -5.37
N LEU A 173 12.14 -2.38 -6.66
CA LEU A 173 13.27 -1.85 -7.42
C LEU A 173 13.80 -0.55 -6.80
N LEU A 174 12.92 0.38 -6.51
CA LEU A 174 13.29 1.67 -5.91
C LEU A 174 13.95 1.49 -4.54
N GLU A 175 13.41 0.60 -3.72
CA GLU A 175 13.95 0.29 -2.39
C GLU A 175 15.36 -0.30 -2.50
N LYS A 176 15.54 -1.29 -3.40
CA LYS A 176 16.85 -1.92 -3.64
C LYS A 176 17.86 -0.97 -4.25
N GLN A 177 17.47 -0.10 -5.16
CA GLN A 177 18.35 0.94 -5.72
C GLN A 177 18.81 1.92 -4.65
N ASN A 178 17.94 2.37 -3.75
CA ASN A 178 18.28 3.24 -2.64
C ASN A 178 19.23 2.57 -1.63
N GLU A 179 19.05 1.28 -1.35
CA GLU A 179 19.98 0.49 -0.51
C GLU A 179 21.34 0.38 -1.17
N TYR A 180 21.37 0.06 -2.45
CA TYR A 180 22.60 -0.09 -3.23
C TYR A 180 23.39 1.24 -3.32
N GLU A 181 22.75 2.37 -3.61
CA GLU A 181 23.41 3.68 -3.65
C GLU A 181 24.11 4.04 -2.33
N LYS A 182 23.48 3.74 -1.20
CA LYS A 182 24.08 3.93 0.12
C LYS A 182 25.31 3.05 0.33
N SER A 183 25.22 1.78 -0.05
CA SER A 183 26.31 0.81 0.11
C SER A 183 27.47 1.11 -0.85
N ARG A 184 27.20 1.58 -2.05
CA ARG A 184 28.19 1.94 -3.06
C ARG A 184 29.09 3.09 -2.60
N ALA A 185 28.57 4.05 -1.84
CA ALA A 185 29.39 5.14 -1.30
C ALA A 185 30.53 4.65 -0.40
N GLU A 186 30.42 3.45 0.17
CA GLU A 186 31.43 2.83 1.02
C GLU A 186 32.33 1.83 0.25
N GLU A 187 31.98 1.46 -0.98
CA GLU A 187 32.65 0.41 -1.76
C GLU A 187 34.13 0.71 -1.99
N ASP A 188 34.46 1.91 -2.47
CA ASP A 188 35.84 2.32 -2.75
C ASP A 188 36.71 2.26 -1.49
N TYR A 189 36.14 2.66 -0.35
CA TYR A 189 36.81 2.56 0.93
C TYR A 189 37.07 1.10 1.33
N ILE A 190 36.07 0.23 1.22
CA ILE A 190 36.18 -1.19 1.54
C ILE A 190 37.21 -1.87 0.64
N ARG A 191 37.19 -1.62 -0.68
CA ARG A 191 38.16 -2.16 -1.64
C ARG A 191 39.58 -1.69 -1.32
N PHE A 192 39.77 -0.40 -0.98
CA PHE A 192 41.07 0.12 -0.57
C PHE A 192 41.57 -0.57 0.71
N GLN A 193 40.73 -0.80 1.71
CA GLN A 193 41.16 -1.50 2.92
C GLN A 193 41.53 -2.97 2.62
N LEU A 194 40.69 -3.69 1.85
CA LEU A 194 40.96 -5.08 1.48
C LEU A 194 42.27 -5.24 0.71
N ASN A 195 42.65 -4.30 -0.18
CA ASN A 195 43.92 -4.34 -0.86
C ASN A 195 45.12 -4.28 0.11
N GLN A 196 45.04 -3.51 1.20
CA GLN A 196 46.10 -3.45 2.20
C GLN A 196 46.26 -4.78 2.97
N PHE A 197 45.15 -5.47 3.26
CA PHE A 197 45.19 -6.83 3.84
C PHE A 197 45.79 -7.84 2.85
N ALA A 198 45.45 -7.73 1.56
CA ALA A 198 45.94 -8.62 0.52
C ALA A 198 47.47 -8.48 0.30
N ASP A 199 48.00 -7.26 0.43
CA ASP A 199 49.45 -6.99 0.31
C ASP A 199 50.24 -7.64 1.46
N LEU A 200 49.68 -7.65 2.67
CA LEU A 200 50.34 -8.21 3.84
C LEU A 200 50.21 -9.73 3.95
N LYS A 201 49.13 -10.35 3.42
CA LYS A 201 48.86 -11.81 3.48
C LYS A 201 49.06 -12.38 4.87
N LEU A 202 48.33 -11.85 5.80
CA LEU A 202 48.40 -12.24 7.22
C LEU A 202 48.04 -13.71 7.43
N THR A 203 48.70 -14.35 8.38
CA THR A 203 48.36 -15.72 8.87
C THR A 203 47.95 -15.69 10.33
N GLU A 204 47.14 -16.66 10.75
CA GLU A 204 46.66 -16.72 12.13
C GLU A 204 47.84 -16.79 13.14
N ASN A 205 47.80 -15.97 14.20
CA ASN A 205 48.80 -15.84 15.25
C ASN A 205 50.22 -15.43 14.80
N GLU A 206 50.37 -14.87 13.61
CA GLU A 206 51.65 -14.45 13.01
C GLU A 206 52.40 -13.46 13.92
N ASP A 207 51.68 -12.51 14.52
CA ASP A 207 52.23 -11.56 15.51
C ASP A 207 52.91 -12.25 16.66
N ILE A 208 52.28 -13.22 17.29
CA ILE A 208 52.81 -13.98 18.43
C ILE A 208 54.05 -14.80 18.04
N GLU A 209 54.00 -15.45 16.87
CA GLU A 209 55.11 -16.25 16.36
C GLU A 209 56.34 -15.36 16.06
N LEU A 210 56.12 -14.23 15.42
CA LEU A 210 57.20 -13.29 15.08
C LEU A 210 57.75 -12.60 16.34
N GLU A 211 56.94 -12.20 17.30
CA GLU A 211 57.43 -11.66 18.58
C GLU A 211 58.29 -12.65 19.35
N ASN A 212 57.90 -13.93 19.40
CA ASN A 212 58.69 -14.97 20.03
C ASN A 212 60.03 -15.17 19.29
N LEU A 213 60.01 -15.13 17.95
CA LEU A 213 61.20 -15.25 17.15
C LEU A 213 62.14 -14.03 17.33
N GLN A 214 61.58 -12.80 17.32
CA GLN A 214 62.32 -11.56 17.58
C GLN A 214 63.05 -11.60 18.94
N LYS A 215 62.32 -11.98 20.01
CA LYS A 215 62.93 -12.12 21.35
C LYS A 215 64.07 -13.12 21.37
N LYS A 216 63.92 -14.26 20.68
CA LYS A 216 64.94 -15.29 20.60
C LYS A 216 66.18 -14.77 19.84
N LEU A 217 66.01 -14.15 18.67
CA LEU A 217 67.10 -13.61 17.86
C LEU A 217 67.82 -12.43 18.55
N SER A 218 67.06 -11.53 19.17
CA SER A 218 67.63 -10.41 19.94
C SER A 218 68.46 -10.87 21.15
N ASN A 219 67.95 -11.89 21.88
CA ASN A 219 68.73 -12.45 22.98
C ASN A 219 70.06 -13.10 22.53
N VAL A 220 70.03 -13.79 21.37
CA VAL A 220 71.26 -14.37 20.81
C VAL A 220 72.27 -13.28 20.43
N SER A 221 71.82 -12.20 19.78
CA SER A 221 72.66 -11.06 19.38
C SER A 221 73.27 -10.35 20.61
N GLU A 222 72.49 -10.11 21.64
CA GLU A 222 72.97 -9.52 22.90
C GLU A 222 74.01 -10.43 23.59
N ILE A 223 73.74 -11.75 23.67
CA ILE A 223 74.71 -12.71 24.22
C ILE A 223 76.02 -12.69 23.44
N LYS A 224 75.97 -12.72 22.14
CA LYS A 224 77.17 -12.63 21.27
C LYS A 224 77.96 -11.36 21.49
N GLN A 225 77.30 -10.22 21.58
CA GLN A 225 77.99 -8.96 21.90
C GLN A 225 78.71 -9.03 23.23
N ASN A 226 78.06 -9.59 24.24
CA ASN A 226 78.69 -9.75 25.57
C ASN A 226 79.84 -10.74 25.54
N LEU A 227 79.74 -11.89 24.86
CA LEU A 227 80.81 -12.85 24.70
C LEU A 227 82.00 -12.29 23.94
N TRP A 228 81.71 -11.53 22.85
CA TRP A 228 82.73 -10.80 22.09
C TRP A 228 83.48 -9.78 22.96
N LEU A 229 82.76 -8.99 23.78
CA LEU A 229 83.37 -8.03 24.69
C LEU A 229 84.25 -8.74 25.78
N ILE A 230 83.75 -9.84 26.32
CA ILE A 230 84.52 -10.64 27.27
C ILE A 230 85.82 -11.22 26.63
N SER A 231 85.63 -11.81 25.42
CA SER A 231 86.75 -12.42 24.71
C SER A 231 87.80 -11.36 24.30
N SER A 232 87.35 -10.21 23.78
CA SER A 232 88.25 -9.11 23.38
C SER A 232 88.99 -8.50 24.57
N THR A 233 88.36 -8.41 25.75
CA THR A 233 88.97 -7.90 26.96
C THR A 233 90.00 -8.87 27.51
N LEU A 234 89.72 -10.20 27.54
CA LEU A 234 90.61 -11.23 28.07
C LEU A 234 91.79 -11.49 27.10
N ASN A 235 91.55 -11.64 25.80
CA ASN A 235 92.51 -12.14 24.78
C ASN A 235 92.65 -11.30 23.55
N GLY A 236 92.28 -9.98 23.54
CA GLY A 236 92.45 -9.06 22.43
C GLY A 236 93.90 -8.83 21.99
N GLU A 237 94.06 -8.31 20.77
CA GLU A 237 95.43 -8.08 20.15
C GLU A 237 96.23 -7.01 20.86
N GLU A 238 95.63 -6.01 21.49
CA GLU A 238 96.32 -4.97 22.26
C GLU A 238 95.83 -4.83 23.69
N ASN A 239 96.77 -4.85 24.68
CA ASN A 239 96.51 -4.62 26.09
C ASN A 239 95.50 -5.61 26.75
N SER A 240 95.45 -6.83 26.29
CA SER A 240 94.58 -7.84 26.93
C SER A 240 95.02 -8.17 28.34
N ILE A 241 93.96 -8.58 29.16
CA ILE A 241 94.27 -8.96 30.56
C ILE A 241 95.32 -10.09 30.61
N LEU A 242 95.20 -11.09 29.71
CA LEU A 242 96.15 -12.22 29.69
C LEU A 242 97.55 -11.78 29.30
N GLU A 243 97.70 -10.86 28.43
CA GLU A 243 99.02 -10.34 28.06
C GLU A 243 99.65 -9.51 29.17
N GLN A 244 98.82 -8.63 29.81
CA GLN A 244 99.30 -7.88 30.99
C GLN A 244 99.72 -8.76 32.14
N LEU A 245 98.90 -9.78 32.43
CA LEU A 245 99.19 -10.77 33.54
C LEU A 245 100.46 -11.57 33.22
N LYS A 246 100.72 -11.88 31.91
CA LYS A 246 101.92 -12.58 31.52
C LYS A 246 103.18 -11.73 31.83
N VAL A 247 103.07 -10.41 31.49
CA VAL A 247 104.16 -9.45 31.80
C VAL A 247 104.37 -9.34 33.33
N VAL A 248 103.26 -9.26 34.09
CA VAL A 248 103.34 -9.22 35.59
C VAL A 248 103.95 -10.47 36.12
N ALA A 249 103.58 -11.65 35.64
CA ALA A 249 104.16 -12.94 36.09
C ALA A 249 105.67 -13.01 35.86
N GLN A 250 106.10 -12.60 34.65
CA GLN A 250 107.54 -12.57 34.36
C GLN A 250 108.34 -11.62 35.27
N ARG A 251 107.74 -10.46 35.57
CA ARG A 251 108.36 -9.47 36.44
C ARG A 251 108.46 -9.98 37.91
N ILE A 252 107.38 -10.56 38.42
CA ILE A 252 107.36 -11.15 39.76
C ILE A 252 108.41 -12.25 39.83
N GLN A 253 108.41 -13.20 38.89
CA GLN A 253 109.32 -14.30 38.82
C GLN A 253 110.82 -13.85 38.76
N SER A 254 111.15 -12.73 38.12
CA SER A 254 112.47 -12.14 38.11
C SER A 254 112.80 -11.50 39.48
N THR A 255 111.80 -10.93 40.18
CA THR A 255 111.97 -10.23 41.44
C THR A 255 112.07 -11.21 42.60
N GLU A 256 111.32 -12.33 42.56
CA GLU A 256 111.36 -13.46 43.60
C GLU A 256 112.78 -13.98 43.79
N ARG A 257 113.59 -14.02 42.76
CA ARG A 257 115.00 -14.46 42.82
C ARG A 257 115.88 -13.58 43.71
N ASN A 258 115.44 -12.33 43.96
CA ASN A 258 116.23 -11.35 44.72
C ASN A 258 115.54 -10.86 45.98
N LEU A 259 114.20 -11.27 46.26
CA LEU A 259 113.44 -10.80 47.38
C LEU A 259 112.55 -11.95 47.89
N SER A 260 112.96 -12.55 49.04
CA SER A 260 112.26 -13.71 49.66
C SER A 260 110.85 -13.41 50.24
N GLU A 261 110.52 -12.12 50.44
CA GLU A 261 109.27 -11.67 50.99
C GLU A 261 108.10 -11.84 49.99
N ILE A 262 108.35 -12.06 48.74
CA ILE A 262 107.38 -12.28 47.67
C ILE A 262 107.43 -13.71 47.11
N GLU A 263 108.20 -14.64 47.76
CA GLU A 263 108.31 -16.04 47.34
C GLU A 263 106.96 -16.75 47.24
N GLY A 264 106.70 -17.43 46.12
CA GLY A 264 105.37 -18.08 45.79
C GLY A 264 104.31 -17.18 45.15
N MET A 265 104.56 -15.87 45.05
CA MET A 265 103.62 -14.98 44.33
C MET A 265 103.61 -15.22 42.84
N GLY A 266 104.75 -15.57 42.25
CA GLY A 266 104.86 -15.88 40.81
C GLY A 266 104.03 -17.09 40.38
N GLU A 267 104.06 -18.16 41.22
CA GLU A 267 103.26 -19.35 41.00
C GLU A 267 101.75 -19.05 41.10
N ARG A 268 101.33 -18.17 42.02
CA ARG A 268 99.94 -17.76 42.18
C ARG A 268 99.46 -16.97 40.94
N VAL A 269 100.26 -16.04 40.45
CA VAL A 269 99.90 -15.26 39.21
C VAL A 269 99.90 -16.16 37.98
N GLN A 270 100.85 -17.13 37.93
CA GLN A 270 100.88 -18.14 36.87
C GLN A 270 99.60 -19.02 36.87
N SER A 271 99.14 -19.43 38.03
CA SER A 271 97.93 -20.20 38.21
C SER A 271 96.72 -19.39 37.79
N ALA A 272 96.62 -18.10 38.15
CA ALA A 272 95.54 -17.19 37.68
C ALA A 272 95.56 -16.97 36.17
N LEU A 273 96.73 -16.92 35.58
CA LEU A 273 96.87 -16.77 34.11
C LEU A 273 96.38 -18.00 33.35
N VAL A 274 96.68 -19.24 33.94
CA VAL A 274 96.17 -20.48 33.34
C VAL A 274 94.65 -20.54 33.43
N GLU A 275 94.09 -20.20 34.61
CA GLU A 275 92.65 -20.18 34.84
C GLU A 275 91.90 -19.17 33.88
N LEU A 276 92.41 -17.94 33.81
CA LEU A 276 91.84 -16.93 32.90
C LEU A 276 91.96 -17.30 31.43
N LYS A 277 92.99 -18.03 31.05
CA LYS A 277 93.18 -18.56 29.70
C LYS A 277 92.15 -19.63 29.39
N ASP A 278 91.86 -20.53 30.34
CA ASP A 278 90.83 -21.57 30.21
C ASP A 278 89.42 -20.93 30.06
N ILE A 279 89.14 -19.91 30.91
CA ILE A 279 87.88 -19.14 30.81
C ILE A 279 87.75 -18.50 29.42
N ALA A 280 88.83 -17.83 28.89
CA ALA A 280 88.81 -17.21 27.58
C ALA A 280 88.55 -18.22 26.46
N GLN A 281 89.14 -19.44 26.54
CA GLN A 281 88.89 -20.53 25.61
C GLN A 281 87.42 -21.03 25.69
N SER A 282 86.91 -21.18 26.92
CA SER A 282 85.50 -21.57 27.09
C SER A 282 84.49 -20.56 26.55
N VAL A 283 84.75 -19.27 26.76
CA VAL A 283 83.94 -18.19 26.20
C VAL A 283 83.99 -18.23 24.70
N SER A 284 85.16 -18.38 24.09
CA SER A 284 85.29 -18.47 22.60
C SER A 284 84.55 -19.67 22.02
N TYR A 285 84.62 -20.82 22.71
CA TYR A 285 83.93 -22.04 22.34
C TYR A 285 82.37 -21.83 22.33
N VAL A 286 81.81 -21.16 23.34
CA VAL A 286 80.39 -20.86 23.45
C VAL A 286 79.98 -19.85 22.35
N ASP A 287 80.81 -18.83 22.07
CA ASP A 287 80.54 -17.86 21.01
C ASP A 287 80.50 -18.50 19.60
N ASP A 288 81.41 -19.47 19.35
CA ASP A 288 81.44 -20.22 18.08
C ASP A 288 80.22 -21.14 17.87
N GLN A 289 79.55 -21.57 18.96
CA GLN A 289 78.35 -22.41 18.93
C GLN A 289 77.08 -21.60 18.66
N LEU A 290 77.08 -20.30 18.93
CA LEU A 290 75.93 -19.43 18.72
C LEU A 290 75.85 -18.94 17.29
N VAL A 291 74.76 -19.24 16.57
CA VAL A 291 74.46 -18.71 15.25
C VAL A 291 73.68 -17.41 15.41
N ASP A 292 74.28 -16.28 15.08
CA ASP A 292 73.65 -14.98 15.04
C ASP A 292 73.23 -14.70 13.59
N ASP A 293 71.94 -14.33 13.36
CA ASP A 293 71.41 -13.93 12.05
C ASP A 293 70.78 -12.54 12.13
N PRO A 294 71.58 -11.46 12.04
CA PRO A 294 71.08 -10.09 12.10
C PRO A 294 70.14 -9.75 10.95
N ARG A 295 70.26 -10.41 9.79
CA ARG A 295 69.36 -10.19 8.64
C ARG A 295 67.97 -10.72 8.93
N GLN A 296 67.89 -11.93 9.52
CA GLN A 296 66.61 -12.51 9.93
C GLN A 296 65.91 -11.66 10.99
N LEU A 297 66.69 -11.10 11.96
CA LEU A 297 66.15 -10.18 12.96
C LEU A 297 65.56 -8.93 12.30
N GLU A 298 66.27 -8.30 11.37
CA GLU A 298 65.79 -7.10 10.60
C GLU A 298 64.54 -7.43 9.79
N GLU A 299 64.47 -8.58 9.11
CA GLU A 299 63.29 -9.01 8.35
C GLU A 299 62.07 -9.22 9.26
N VAL A 300 62.25 -9.85 10.44
CA VAL A 300 61.20 -10.05 11.44
C VAL A 300 60.70 -8.70 11.97
N GLU A 301 61.62 -7.78 12.30
CA GLU A 301 61.24 -6.44 12.79
C GLU A 301 60.48 -5.63 11.74
N MET A 302 60.92 -5.65 10.48
CA MET A 302 60.16 -4.98 9.40
C MET A 302 58.77 -5.57 9.22
N ARG A 303 58.63 -6.90 9.32
CA ARG A 303 57.36 -7.58 9.22
C ARG A 303 56.43 -7.23 10.36
N LEU A 304 56.93 -7.29 11.63
CA LEU A 304 56.19 -6.88 12.82
C LEU A 304 55.71 -5.43 12.75
N ASN A 305 56.62 -4.51 12.32
CA ASN A 305 56.27 -3.11 12.18
C ASN A 305 55.12 -2.91 11.17
N SER A 306 55.10 -3.65 10.06
CA SER A 306 54.01 -3.59 9.07
C SER A 306 52.69 -4.10 9.65
N ILE A 307 52.72 -5.14 10.50
CA ILE A 307 51.56 -5.67 11.20
C ILE A 307 51.04 -4.64 12.21
N TYR A 308 51.90 -4.09 13.07
CA TYR A 308 51.53 -3.09 14.08
C TYR A 308 50.99 -1.79 13.49
N GLU A 309 51.48 -1.37 12.33
CA GLU A 309 50.89 -0.24 11.61
C GLU A 309 49.43 -0.51 11.19
N LEU A 310 49.14 -1.72 10.70
CA LEU A 310 47.79 -2.13 10.35
C LEU A 310 46.88 -2.29 11.55
N GLU A 311 47.41 -2.90 12.65
CA GLU A 311 46.68 -3.03 13.95
C GLU A 311 46.28 -1.66 14.50
N ARG A 312 47.23 -0.72 14.54
CA ARG A 312 46.96 0.66 14.98
C ARG A 312 45.94 1.34 14.12
N LYS A 313 46.02 1.16 12.77
CA LYS A 313 45.07 1.76 11.85
C LYS A 313 43.66 1.26 12.03
N HIS A 314 43.50 -0.03 12.28
CA HIS A 314 42.19 -0.68 12.47
C HIS A 314 41.77 -0.81 13.93
N ASN A 315 42.60 -0.31 14.87
CA ASN A 315 42.40 -0.42 16.32
C ASN A 315 42.18 -1.89 16.76
N ALA A 316 42.98 -2.78 16.17
CA ALA A 316 43.00 -4.21 16.49
C ALA A 316 44.12 -4.51 17.45
N ALA A 317 43.91 -5.47 18.34
CA ALA A 317 44.88 -5.88 19.36
C ALA A 317 45.72 -7.11 18.94
N SER A 318 45.42 -7.73 17.80
CA SER A 318 46.09 -8.90 17.27
C SER A 318 45.84 -9.13 15.80
N VAL A 319 46.67 -9.97 15.17
CA VAL A 319 46.47 -10.41 13.77
C VAL A 319 45.13 -11.13 13.60
N ASN A 320 44.68 -11.90 14.59
CA ASN A 320 43.40 -12.59 14.53
C ASN A 320 42.21 -11.61 14.48
N GLU A 321 42.30 -10.48 15.18
CA GLU A 321 41.31 -9.40 15.06
C GLU A 321 41.37 -8.72 13.69
N LEU A 322 42.56 -8.52 13.13
CA LEU A 322 42.74 -8.01 11.76
C LEU A 322 42.07 -8.92 10.72
N LEU A 323 42.25 -10.23 10.82
CA LEU A 323 41.62 -11.22 9.95
C LEU A 323 40.07 -11.19 10.08
N ALA A 324 39.54 -11.01 11.29
CA ALA A 324 38.10 -10.85 11.50
C ALA A 324 37.56 -9.57 10.84
N ILE A 325 38.33 -8.47 10.87
CA ILE A 325 37.99 -7.22 10.17
C ILE A 325 38.05 -7.42 8.66
N GLN A 326 39.06 -8.11 8.14
CA GLN A 326 39.15 -8.47 6.73
C GLN A 326 37.91 -9.24 6.27
N HIS A 327 37.52 -10.30 6.98
CA HIS A 327 36.31 -11.06 6.66
C HIS A 327 35.03 -10.21 6.72
N LYS A 328 34.94 -9.24 7.62
CA LYS A 328 33.82 -8.31 7.66
C LYS A 328 33.74 -7.47 6.39
N PHE A 329 34.87 -6.92 5.92
CA PHE A 329 34.94 -6.16 4.68
C PHE A 329 34.62 -7.03 3.45
N GLU A 330 35.12 -8.25 3.39
CA GLU A 330 34.80 -9.21 2.31
C GLU A 330 33.31 -9.52 2.24
N ASN A 331 32.66 -9.75 3.39
CA ASN A 331 31.23 -9.95 3.47
C ASN A 331 30.43 -8.71 3.02
N GLN A 332 30.85 -7.52 3.42
CA GLN A 332 30.20 -6.28 2.99
C GLN A 332 30.31 -6.09 1.46
N LEU A 333 31.46 -6.34 0.87
CA LEU A 333 31.65 -6.27 -0.58
C LEU A 333 30.78 -7.29 -1.32
N SER A 334 30.72 -8.52 -0.83
CA SER A 334 29.86 -9.57 -1.39
C SER A 334 28.37 -9.19 -1.36
N LEU A 335 27.91 -8.48 -0.31
CA LEU A 335 26.53 -7.98 -0.24
C LEU A 335 26.26 -6.90 -1.30
N ILE A 336 27.23 -6.03 -1.58
CA ILE A 336 27.14 -4.99 -2.63
C ILE A 336 27.03 -5.65 -4.01
N ASP A 337 27.94 -6.57 -4.33
CA ASP A 337 27.94 -7.30 -5.61
C ASP A 337 26.64 -8.11 -5.83
N ASN A 338 26.11 -8.74 -4.77
CA ASN A 338 24.83 -9.45 -4.81
C ASN A 338 23.63 -8.51 -5.04
N SER A 339 23.70 -7.28 -4.54
CA SER A 339 22.64 -6.29 -4.74
C SER A 339 22.52 -5.86 -6.19
N GLU A 340 23.61 -5.70 -6.93
CA GLU A 340 23.58 -5.43 -8.37
C GLU A 340 22.87 -6.53 -9.16
N ASN A 341 23.16 -7.79 -8.85
CA ASN A 341 22.50 -8.92 -9.49
C ASN A 341 20.99 -8.97 -9.18
N GLN A 342 20.61 -8.68 -7.93
CA GLN A 342 19.19 -8.61 -7.53
C GLN A 342 18.46 -7.49 -8.26
N ILE A 343 19.07 -6.32 -8.41
CA ILE A 343 18.51 -5.18 -9.16
C ILE A 343 18.28 -5.58 -10.61
N ALA A 344 19.26 -6.19 -11.27
CA ALA A 344 19.14 -6.65 -12.65
C ALA A 344 18.03 -7.69 -12.84
N GLU A 345 17.87 -8.61 -11.88
CA GLU A 345 16.75 -9.57 -11.90
C GLU A 345 15.38 -8.91 -11.74
N ILE A 346 15.26 -7.94 -10.81
CA ILE A 346 14.01 -7.21 -10.61
C ILE A 346 13.67 -6.39 -11.86
N GLU A 347 14.65 -5.74 -12.49
CA GLU A 347 14.47 -4.99 -13.74
C GLU A 347 13.99 -5.88 -14.88
N ALA A 348 14.55 -7.08 -15.03
CA ALA A 348 14.11 -8.05 -16.03
C ALA A 348 12.66 -8.51 -15.79
N LYS A 349 12.30 -8.79 -14.52
CA LYS A 349 10.92 -9.12 -14.12
C LYS A 349 9.98 -7.95 -14.38
N LEU A 350 10.38 -6.74 -14.01
CA LEU A 350 9.61 -5.52 -14.22
C LEU A 350 9.34 -5.25 -15.70
N LYS A 351 10.33 -5.45 -16.57
CA LYS A 351 10.19 -5.30 -18.02
C LYS A 351 9.15 -6.29 -18.58
N THR A 352 9.21 -7.53 -18.15
CA THR A 352 8.26 -8.58 -18.55
C THR A 352 6.85 -8.26 -18.06
N GLN A 353 6.74 -7.85 -16.79
CA GLN A 353 5.46 -7.49 -16.17
C GLN A 353 4.83 -6.25 -16.82
N LYS A 354 5.65 -5.24 -17.14
CA LYS A 354 5.21 -4.04 -17.89
C LYS A 354 4.66 -4.40 -19.27
N ALA A 355 5.23 -5.39 -19.96
CA ALA A 355 4.71 -5.84 -21.24
C ALA A 355 3.30 -6.45 -21.13
N LYS A 356 3.04 -7.27 -20.10
CA LYS A 356 1.71 -7.84 -19.82
C LYS A 356 0.67 -6.76 -19.48
N VAL A 357 1.04 -5.82 -18.60
CA VAL A 357 0.18 -4.68 -18.26
C VAL A 357 -0.15 -3.86 -19.49
N LYS A 358 0.84 -3.60 -20.37
CA LYS A 358 0.63 -2.90 -21.65
C LYS A 358 -0.35 -3.63 -22.56
N GLU A 359 -0.20 -4.93 -22.72
CA GLU A 359 -1.10 -5.74 -23.55
C GLU A 359 -2.55 -5.67 -23.07
N LEU A 360 -2.77 -5.91 -21.76
CA LEU A 360 -4.11 -5.83 -21.17
C LEU A 360 -4.70 -4.42 -21.22
N ALA A 361 -3.88 -3.38 -21.01
CA ALA A 361 -4.31 -2.00 -21.15
C ALA A 361 -4.77 -1.65 -22.58
N LEU A 362 -4.10 -2.19 -23.60
CA LEU A 362 -4.51 -2.01 -25.00
C LEU A 362 -5.83 -2.72 -25.27
N VAL A 363 -6.02 -3.94 -24.77
CA VAL A 363 -7.30 -4.66 -24.89
C VAL A 363 -8.44 -3.85 -24.25
N LEU A 364 -8.23 -3.34 -23.03
CA LEU A 364 -9.21 -2.47 -22.36
C LEU A 364 -9.51 -1.20 -23.16
N SER A 365 -8.50 -0.55 -23.69
CA SER A 365 -8.69 0.67 -24.51
C SER A 365 -9.52 0.39 -25.77
N GLU A 366 -9.24 -0.71 -26.46
CA GLU A 366 -9.99 -1.09 -27.67
C GLU A 366 -11.44 -1.46 -27.37
N THR A 367 -11.69 -2.26 -26.35
CA THR A 367 -13.05 -2.66 -25.95
C THR A 367 -13.86 -1.45 -25.48
N ARG A 368 -13.25 -0.55 -24.70
CA ARG A 368 -13.88 0.72 -24.26
C ARG A 368 -14.22 1.65 -25.43
N LYS A 369 -13.34 1.79 -26.42
CA LYS A 369 -13.62 2.61 -27.61
C LYS A 369 -14.77 2.05 -28.43
N LYS A 370 -14.87 0.73 -28.58
CA LYS A 370 -16.02 0.08 -29.23
C LYS A 370 -17.30 0.31 -28.43
N ALA A 371 -17.26 0.11 -27.11
CA ALA A 371 -18.38 0.38 -26.23
C ALA A 371 -18.81 1.85 -26.26
N ALA A 372 -17.88 2.78 -26.35
CA ALA A 372 -18.17 4.21 -26.48
C ALA A 372 -18.99 4.54 -27.72
N GLN A 373 -18.66 3.93 -28.87
CA GLN A 373 -19.42 4.11 -30.09
C GLN A 373 -20.86 3.59 -29.96
N LEU A 374 -21.04 2.40 -29.37
CA LEU A 374 -22.36 1.83 -29.10
C LEU A 374 -23.14 2.71 -28.12
N PHE A 375 -22.48 3.15 -27.06
CA PHE A 375 -23.09 3.99 -26.05
C PHE A 375 -23.57 5.33 -26.59
N VAL A 376 -22.80 6.01 -27.45
CA VAL A 376 -23.21 7.25 -28.11
C VAL A 376 -24.44 6.99 -29.00
N ALA A 377 -24.45 5.91 -29.75
CA ALA A 377 -25.56 5.55 -30.65
C ALA A 377 -26.85 5.22 -29.88
N ASP A 378 -26.77 4.58 -28.71
CA ASP A 378 -27.94 4.20 -27.92
C ASP A 378 -28.44 5.35 -27.04
N LEU A 379 -27.56 6.21 -26.52
CA LEU A 379 -27.92 7.29 -25.60
C LEU A 379 -28.73 8.40 -26.27
N GLN A 380 -28.33 8.80 -27.46
CA GLN A 380 -28.98 9.93 -28.15
C GLN A 380 -30.48 9.72 -28.43
N PRO A 381 -30.93 8.58 -28.97
CA PRO A 381 -32.36 8.33 -29.20
C PRO A 381 -33.16 8.30 -27.89
N LEU A 382 -32.60 7.65 -26.82
CA LEU A 382 -33.24 7.60 -25.52
C LEU A 382 -33.40 9.01 -24.92
N ALA A 383 -32.38 9.83 -25.00
CA ALA A 383 -32.41 11.19 -24.49
C ALA A 383 -33.45 12.07 -25.24
N GLN A 384 -33.61 11.85 -26.52
CA GLN A 384 -34.63 12.56 -27.32
C GLN A 384 -36.04 12.25 -26.83
N THR A 385 -36.34 10.99 -26.47
CA THR A 385 -37.66 10.60 -25.91
C THR A 385 -37.96 11.28 -24.59
N LEU A 386 -36.94 11.61 -23.82
CA LEU A 386 -37.03 12.31 -22.53
C LEU A 386 -36.93 13.84 -22.66
N GLY A 387 -37.25 14.39 -23.85
CA GLY A 387 -37.32 15.82 -24.07
C GLY A 387 -36.00 16.53 -24.36
N MET A 388 -34.87 15.81 -24.44
CA MET A 388 -33.55 16.36 -24.80
C MET A 388 -33.30 16.24 -26.31
N ARG A 389 -34.16 16.89 -27.12
CA ARG A 389 -34.20 16.73 -28.59
C ARG A 389 -32.90 17.09 -29.31
N ASN A 390 -32.11 17.98 -28.75
CA ASN A 390 -30.87 18.50 -29.35
C ASN A 390 -29.61 17.98 -28.65
N LEU A 391 -29.73 16.96 -27.83
CA LEU A 391 -28.56 16.39 -27.13
C LEU A 391 -27.53 15.90 -28.15
N ALA A 392 -26.33 16.45 -28.08
CA ALA A 392 -25.12 15.90 -28.69
C ALA A 392 -24.24 15.37 -27.59
N PHE A 393 -23.66 14.21 -27.81
CA PHE A 393 -22.83 13.49 -26.84
C PHE A 393 -21.63 12.89 -27.56
N ASP A 394 -20.46 13.06 -27.00
CA ASP A 394 -19.22 12.44 -27.46
C ASP A 394 -18.34 12.03 -26.26
N ILE A 395 -17.42 11.12 -26.50
CA ILE A 395 -16.52 10.56 -25.47
C ILE A 395 -15.07 10.77 -25.90
N LYS A 396 -14.37 11.62 -25.16
CA LYS A 396 -12.96 11.91 -25.38
C LYS A 396 -12.09 10.91 -24.62
N PHE A 397 -11.17 10.27 -25.35
CA PHE A 397 -10.13 9.41 -24.79
C PHE A 397 -8.80 10.14 -24.79
N THR A 398 -8.09 10.10 -23.67
CA THR A 398 -6.73 10.63 -23.53
C THR A 398 -5.85 9.55 -22.94
N ALA A 399 -4.75 9.22 -23.63
CA ALA A 399 -3.79 8.25 -23.11
C ALA A 399 -3.09 8.81 -21.87
N THR A 400 -2.95 7.96 -20.85
CA THR A 400 -2.29 8.28 -19.58
C THR A 400 -1.26 7.21 -19.23
N ASP A 401 -0.52 7.43 -18.15
CA ASP A 401 0.27 6.37 -17.53
C ASP A 401 -0.64 5.25 -17.01
N TYR A 402 -0.05 4.07 -16.81
CA TYR A 402 -0.79 2.93 -16.26
C TYR A 402 -1.30 3.26 -14.85
N THR A 403 -2.60 3.12 -14.67
CA THR A 403 -3.30 3.29 -13.40
C THR A 403 -4.02 1.98 -13.04
N ALA A 404 -4.61 1.91 -11.85
CA ALA A 404 -5.46 0.77 -11.47
C ALA A 404 -6.64 0.55 -12.44
N ASN A 405 -7.03 1.58 -13.21
CA ASN A 405 -8.17 1.55 -14.13
C ASN A 405 -7.77 1.42 -15.62
N GLY A 406 -6.52 1.14 -15.91
CA GLY A 406 -6.01 1.08 -17.28
C GLY A 406 -5.09 2.26 -17.64
N ALA A 407 -4.94 2.53 -18.93
CA ALA A 407 -4.10 3.58 -19.49
C ALA A 407 -4.89 4.68 -20.22
N ASP A 408 -6.21 4.75 -20.00
CA ASP A 408 -7.09 5.75 -20.61
C ASP A 408 -7.73 6.64 -19.55
N ALA A 409 -7.66 7.95 -19.75
CA ALA A 409 -8.58 8.90 -19.15
C ALA A 409 -9.74 9.12 -20.12
N VAL A 410 -10.96 9.02 -19.59
CA VAL A 410 -12.19 9.17 -20.35
C VAL A 410 -12.94 10.40 -19.85
N GLU A 411 -13.46 11.19 -20.77
CA GLU A 411 -14.27 12.37 -20.45
C GLU A 411 -15.52 12.40 -21.33
N PHE A 412 -16.70 12.41 -20.67
CA PHE A 412 -18.00 12.52 -21.31
C PHE A 412 -18.31 13.98 -21.59
N LEU A 413 -18.52 14.31 -22.87
CA LEU A 413 -18.79 15.66 -23.33
C LEU A 413 -20.23 15.76 -23.87
N PHE A 414 -20.96 16.78 -23.43
CA PHE A 414 -22.37 16.99 -23.77
C PHE A 414 -22.62 18.40 -24.30
N ALA A 415 -23.59 18.52 -25.21
CA ALA A 415 -24.21 19.78 -25.58
C ALA A 415 -25.73 19.56 -25.64
N PHE A 416 -26.50 20.34 -24.89
CA PHE A 416 -27.95 20.19 -24.77
C PHE A 416 -28.70 21.05 -25.80
N ASN A 417 -28.03 22.04 -26.40
CA ASN A 417 -28.59 22.97 -27.37
C ASN A 417 -27.77 22.96 -28.67
N LYS A 418 -28.44 23.25 -29.82
CA LYS A 418 -27.85 23.18 -31.17
C LYS A 418 -26.60 24.05 -31.38
N ASN A 419 -26.46 25.15 -30.66
CA ASN A 419 -25.35 26.11 -30.81
C ASN A 419 -24.33 26.02 -29.66
N GLN A 420 -24.38 24.96 -28.89
CA GLN A 420 -23.51 24.75 -27.74
C GLN A 420 -22.32 23.85 -28.12
N THR A 421 -21.12 24.22 -27.67
CA THR A 421 -19.95 23.34 -27.78
C THR A 421 -20.06 22.17 -26.82
N LEU A 422 -19.47 21.04 -27.20
CA LEU A 422 -19.36 19.87 -26.33
C LEU A 422 -18.45 20.18 -25.13
N LEU A 423 -19.00 20.14 -23.93
CA LEU A 423 -18.32 20.44 -22.68
C LEU A 423 -18.63 19.34 -21.63
N PRO A 424 -17.81 19.21 -20.58
CA PRO A 424 -18.12 18.32 -19.45
C PRO A 424 -19.50 18.65 -18.85
N VAL A 425 -20.20 17.62 -18.38
CA VAL A 425 -21.61 17.73 -17.96
C VAL A 425 -21.88 18.80 -16.89
N LYS A 426 -20.94 19.03 -15.97
CA LYS A 426 -21.09 20.02 -14.89
C LYS A 426 -21.16 21.47 -15.38
N ASP A 427 -20.72 21.75 -16.61
CA ASP A 427 -20.62 23.09 -17.15
C ASP A 427 -21.79 23.41 -18.12
N THR A 428 -22.70 22.43 -18.40
CA THR A 428 -23.61 22.52 -19.53
C THR A 428 -25.08 22.27 -19.24
N ALA A 429 -25.44 21.56 -18.15
CA ALA A 429 -26.80 21.05 -17.98
C ALA A 429 -27.53 21.62 -16.75
N SER A 430 -28.87 21.74 -16.86
CA SER A 430 -29.73 21.95 -15.70
C SER A 430 -29.87 20.66 -14.87
N GLY A 431 -30.20 20.78 -13.58
CA GLY A 431 -30.37 19.63 -12.70
C GLY A 431 -31.33 18.56 -13.22
N GLY A 432 -32.48 18.99 -13.80
CA GLY A 432 -33.45 18.05 -14.38
C GLY A 432 -32.94 17.36 -15.65
N GLU A 433 -32.16 18.03 -16.48
CA GLU A 433 -31.54 17.41 -17.66
C GLU A 433 -30.53 16.36 -17.28
N ILE A 434 -29.70 16.64 -16.27
CA ILE A 434 -28.72 15.67 -15.76
C ILE A 434 -29.42 14.44 -15.17
N SER A 435 -30.51 14.62 -14.41
CA SER A 435 -31.28 13.51 -13.84
C SER A 435 -31.87 12.61 -14.93
N ARG A 436 -32.47 13.19 -15.99
CA ARG A 436 -32.99 12.43 -17.14
C ARG A 436 -31.88 11.74 -17.92
N LEU A 437 -30.74 12.42 -18.14
CA LEU A 437 -29.55 11.82 -18.76
C LEU A 437 -29.06 10.61 -17.98
N MET A 438 -28.99 10.71 -16.64
CA MET A 438 -28.60 9.61 -15.79
C MET A 438 -29.60 8.46 -15.89
N LEU A 439 -30.90 8.71 -15.95
CA LEU A 439 -31.91 7.67 -16.19
C LEU A 439 -31.65 6.93 -17.52
N CYS A 440 -31.35 7.66 -18.62
CA CYS A 440 -30.98 7.04 -19.89
C CYS A 440 -29.73 6.16 -19.76
N ILE A 441 -28.68 6.68 -19.11
CA ILE A 441 -27.43 5.93 -18.89
C ILE A 441 -27.71 4.66 -18.07
N LYS A 442 -28.45 4.78 -16.98
CA LYS A 442 -28.81 3.63 -16.12
C LYS A 442 -29.66 2.60 -16.89
N SER A 443 -30.57 3.05 -17.76
CA SER A 443 -31.36 2.14 -18.61
C SER A 443 -30.44 1.32 -19.57
N ILE A 444 -29.43 1.95 -20.13
CA ILE A 444 -28.47 1.25 -21.01
C ILE A 444 -27.65 0.23 -20.24
N ILE A 445 -27.07 0.64 -19.11
CA ILE A 445 -26.16 -0.22 -18.32
C ILE A 445 -26.91 -1.23 -17.43
N ALA A 446 -28.22 -1.05 -17.19
CA ALA A 446 -29.03 -2.00 -16.41
C ALA A 446 -28.97 -3.44 -16.96
N ARG A 447 -28.66 -3.60 -18.25
CA ARG A 447 -28.46 -4.92 -18.89
C ARG A 447 -27.23 -5.65 -18.40
N SER A 448 -26.20 -4.91 -17.97
CA SER A 448 -24.88 -5.42 -17.55
C SER A 448 -24.61 -5.19 -16.07
N MET A 449 -25.45 -4.43 -15.36
CA MET A 449 -25.30 -4.18 -13.92
C MET A 449 -25.69 -5.40 -13.10
N SER A 450 -24.90 -5.67 -12.09
CA SER A 450 -25.19 -6.68 -11.05
C SER A 450 -25.76 -6.03 -9.77
N LEU A 451 -26.39 -4.86 -9.87
CA LEU A 451 -26.98 -4.16 -8.72
C LEU A 451 -28.39 -4.68 -8.44
N PRO A 452 -28.69 -5.01 -7.18
CA PRO A 452 -30.02 -5.48 -6.79
C PRO A 452 -31.13 -4.42 -6.90
N THR A 453 -30.82 -3.15 -6.49
CA THR A 453 -31.83 -2.11 -6.30
C THR A 453 -31.33 -0.76 -6.81
N ILE A 454 -32.17 -0.02 -7.54
CA ILE A 454 -31.93 1.38 -7.92
C ILE A 454 -33.07 2.24 -7.35
N ILE A 455 -32.72 3.37 -6.75
CA ILE A 455 -33.67 4.35 -6.20
C ILE A 455 -33.56 5.65 -6.99
N PHE A 456 -34.68 6.10 -7.58
CA PHE A 456 -34.78 7.38 -8.29
C PHE A 456 -35.53 8.40 -7.44
N ASP A 457 -34.90 9.55 -7.20
CA ASP A 457 -35.49 10.67 -6.49
C ASP A 457 -35.66 11.87 -7.42
N GLU A 458 -36.91 12.37 -7.54
CA GLU A 458 -37.27 13.59 -8.29
C GLU A 458 -36.71 13.65 -9.73
N VAL A 459 -36.63 12.52 -10.44
CA VAL A 459 -36.16 12.44 -11.83
C VAL A 459 -37.12 13.16 -12.79
N ASP A 460 -38.34 13.36 -12.34
CA ASP A 460 -39.46 13.98 -13.04
C ASP A 460 -39.55 15.50 -12.85
N THR A 461 -38.56 16.14 -12.23
CA THR A 461 -38.55 17.58 -11.98
C THR A 461 -38.47 18.35 -13.31
N GLY A 462 -39.42 19.27 -13.54
CA GLY A 462 -39.46 20.14 -14.70
C GLY A 462 -39.98 19.50 -16.01
N VAL A 463 -40.63 18.34 -15.90
CA VAL A 463 -41.29 17.67 -17.03
C VAL A 463 -42.80 17.51 -16.81
N SER A 464 -43.54 17.27 -17.88
CA SER A 464 -44.97 17.01 -17.84
C SER A 464 -45.42 16.23 -19.08
N GLY A 465 -46.63 15.72 -19.06
CA GLY A 465 -47.26 15.06 -20.21
C GLY A 465 -46.48 13.83 -20.71
N ASP A 466 -46.22 13.80 -22.02
CA ASP A 466 -45.60 12.66 -22.70
C ASP A 466 -44.20 12.29 -22.14
N VAL A 467 -43.42 13.30 -21.76
CA VAL A 467 -42.06 13.04 -21.21
C VAL A 467 -42.16 12.32 -19.88
N ALA A 468 -43.10 12.69 -19.01
CA ALA A 468 -43.32 12.01 -17.73
C ALA A 468 -43.77 10.56 -17.94
N ASN A 469 -44.66 10.31 -18.92
CA ASN A 469 -45.06 8.94 -19.28
C ASN A 469 -43.88 8.12 -19.77
N LYS A 470 -43.02 8.68 -20.62
CA LYS A 470 -41.79 8.00 -21.08
C LYS A 470 -40.80 7.70 -19.98
N ILE A 471 -40.69 8.53 -18.93
CA ILE A 471 -39.92 8.24 -17.72
C ILE A 471 -40.48 6.98 -17.03
N GLY A 472 -41.81 6.91 -16.83
CA GLY A 472 -42.46 5.76 -16.24
C GLY A 472 -42.25 4.46 -17.04
N GLU A 473 -42.45 4.53 -18.37
CA GLU A 473 -42.17 3.40 -19.29
C GLU A 473 -40.70 2.93 -19.15
N MET A 474 -39.73 3.86 -19.14
CA MET A 474 -38.31 3.52 -19.03
C MET A 474 -37.98 2.86 -17.67
N MET A 475 -38.56 3.35 -16.56
CA MET A 475 -38.41 2.70 -15.24
C MET A 475 -39.04 1.31 -15.26
N GLY A 476 -40.18 1.13 -15.93
CA GLY A 476 -40.82 -0.17 -16.13
C GLY A 476 -39.94 -1.16 -16.95
N GLU A 477 -39.16 -0.67 -17.91
CA GLU A 477 -38.18 -1.52 -18.59
C GLU A 477 -36.98 -1.89 -17.75
N ILE A 478 -36.48 -0.96 -16.91
CA ILE A 478 -35.38 -1.22 -15.98
C ILE A 478 -35.81 -2.26 -14.94
N CYS A 479 -37.02 -2.14 -14.41
CA CYS A 479 -37.51 -2.99 -13.32
C CYS A 479 -37.72 -4.47 -13.71
N LYS A 480 -37.72 -4.80 -14.98
CA LYS A 480 -37.72 -6.21 -15.44
C LYS A 480 -36.45 -6.97 -15.04
N ARG A 481 -35.40 -6.27 -14.65
CA ARG A 481 -34.08 -6.85 -14.32
C ARG A 481 -33.57 -6.47 -12.95
N ILE A 482 -33.89 -5.25 -12.51
CA ILE A 482 -33.35 -4.64 -11.29
C ILE A 482 -34.55 -4.06 -10.54
N GLN A 483 -34.66 -4.27 -9.24
CA GLN A 483 -35.66 -3.62 -8.42
C GLN A 483 -35.54 -2.09 -8.54
N VAL A 484 -36.62 -1.41 -8.85
CA VAL A 484 -36.67 0.06 -9.00
C VAL A 484 -37.60 0.64 -7.95
N LEU A 485 -37.08 1.57 -7.15
CA LEU A 485 -37.88 2.43 -6.28
C LEU A 485 -37.83 3.84 -6.85
N ALA A 486 -38.98 4.50 -7.01
CA ALA A 486 -39.02 5.86 -7.50
C ALA A 486 -39.91 6.76 -6.66
N ILE A 487 -39.43 7.94 -6.33
CA ILE A 487 -40.20 8.98 -5.65
C ILE A 487 -40.64 10.00 -6.70
N THR A 488 -41.95 10.19 -6.82
CA THR A 488 -42.53 11.08 -7.83
C THR A 488 -43.69 11.90 -7.28
N HIS A 489 -43.96 13.01 -7.94
CA HIS A 489 -45.14 13.81 -7.74
C HIS A 489 -46.03 13.84 -9.00
N LEU A 490 -45.60 13.16 -10.08
CA LEU A 490 -46.32 13.14 -11.35
C LEU A 490 -47.21 11.89 -11.49
N PRO A 491 -48.53 12.07 -11.76
CA PRO A 491 -49.44 10.94 -11.93
C PRO A 491 -49.07 10.03 -13.10
N GLN A 492 -48.44 10.60 -14.17
CA GLN A 492 -48.02 9.85 -15.33
C GLN A 492 -46.94 8.83 -15.00
N VAL A 493 -45.99 9.17 -14.09
CA VAL A 493 -44.95 8.25 -13.65
C VAL A 493 -45.57 7.23 -12.67
N ALA A 494 -46.40 7.72 -11.74
CA ALA A 494 -47.04 6.88 -10.72
C ALA A 494 -47.96 5.82 -11.31
N ALA A 495 -48.60 6.06 -12.43
CA ALA A 495 -49.46 5.10 -13.12
C ALA A 495 -48.74 3.83 -13.60
N HIS A 496 -47.40 3.84 -13.75
CA HIS A 496 -46.61 2.66 -14.11
C HIS A 496 -46.20 1.78 -12.92
N ALA A 497 -46.64 2.11 -11.70
CA ALA A 497 -46.27 1.36 -10.49
C ALA A 497 -46.76 -0.09 -10.54
N HIS A 498 -45.90 -1.05 -10.17
CA HIS A 498 -46.32 -2.40 -9.79
C HIS A 498 -46.78 -2.41 -8.32
N HIS A 499 -46.07 -1.63 -7.48
CA HIS A 499 -46.39 -1.43 -6.07
C HIS A 499 -46.45 0.07 -5.77
N HIS A 500 -47.50 0.55 -5.16
CA HIS A 500 -47.67 1.97 -4.87
C HIS A 500 -47.73 2.20 -3.36
N LEU A 501 -46.79 2.99 -2.85
CA LEU A 501 -46.71 3.40 -1.47
C LEU A 501 -47.09 4.88 -1.34
N MET A 502 -48.08 5.17 -0.49
CA MET A 502 -48.49 6.54 -0.20
C MET A 502 -47.94 6.99 1.13
N VAL A 503 -47.17 8.08 1.13
CA VAL A 503 -46.67 8.72 2.35
C VAL A 503 -47.57 9.86 2.73
N TYR A 504 -48.09 9.84 3.97
CA TYR A 504 -48.97 10.87 4.48
C TYR A 504 -48.64 11.25 5.92
N LYS A 505 -49.05 12.44 6.30
CA LYS A 505 -48.95 12.91 7.69
C LYS A 505 -50.26 12.68 8.42
N ALA A 506 -50.16 12.22 9.64
CA ALA A 506 -51.28 12.20 10.59
C ALA A 506 -50.87 13.04 11.81
N ASP A 507 -51.77 13.93 12.21
CA ASP A 507 -51.58 14.73 13.41
C ASP A 507 -52.20 13.96 14.59
N ASP A 508 -51.39 13.71 15.61
CA ASP A 508 -51.78 13.22 16.90
C ASP A 508 -51.86 14.40 17.90
N GLU A 509 -52.46 14.24 19.07
CA GLU A 509 -52.67 15.33 20.03
C GLU A 509 -51.41 16.14 20.37
N ASN A 510 -50.24 15.55 20.23
CA ASN A 510 -48.94 16.18 20.61
C ASN A 510 -47.89 16.25 19.49
N SER A 511 -48.12 15.65 18.33
CA SER A 511 -47.08 15.61 17.27
C SER A 511 -47.66 15.21 15.90
N THR A 512 -46.99 15.68 14.85
CA THR A 512 -47.23 15.22 13.47
C THR A 512 -46.35 14.00 13.20
N LEU A 513 -46.96 12.89 12.78
CA LEU A 513 -46.28 11.64 12.44
C LEU A 513 -46.38 11.35 10.94
N THR A 514 -45.30 10.79 10.40
CA THR A 514 -45.25 10.31 9.01
C THR A 514 -45.60 8.82 9.00
N HIS A 515 -46.57 8.45 8.14
CA HIS A 515 -47.00 7.09 7.90
C HIS A 515 -46.85 6.73 6.44
N VAL A 516 -46.72 5.41 6.18
CA VAL A 516 -46.67 4.85 4.81
C VAL A 516 -47.78 3.81 4.69
N LYS A 517 -48.52 3.85 3.61
CA LYS A 517 -49.57 2.90 3.27
C LYS A 517 -49.31 2.28 1.92
N ALA A 518 -49.27 0.95 1.84
CA ALA A 518 -49.31 0.25 0.57
C ALA A 518 -50.77 0.33 0.02
N LEU A 519 -50.92 0.79 -1.20
CA LEU A 519 -52.20 0.96 -1.85
C LEU A 519 -52.60 -0.32 -2.60
N ASN A 520 -53.85 -0.72 -2.47
CA ASN A 520 -54.42 -1.74 -3.34
C ASN A 520 -54.81 -1.12 -4.71
N GLU A 521 -55.28 -1.93 -5.69
CA GLU A 521 -55.59 -1.47 -7.03
C GLU A 521 -56.62 -0.34 -7.05
N GLU A 522 -57.69 -0.40 -6.23
CA GLU A 522 -58.69 0.64 -6.15
C GLU A 522 -58.16 1.94 -5.56
N GLU A 523 -57.36 1.81 -4.49
CA GLU A 523 -56.70 2.96 -3.85
C GLU A 523 -55.63 3.59 -4.73
N HIS A 524 -54.93 2.78 -5.53
CA HIS A 524 -53.98 3.25 -6.53
C HIS A 524 -54.68 4.13 -7.58
N VAL A 525 -55.81 3.68 -8.16
CA VAL A 525 -56.61 4.49 -9.10
C VAL A 525 -57.07 5.79 -8.44
N LEU A 526 -57.56 5.72 -7.19
CA LEU A 526 -58.01 6.91 -6.48
C LEU A 526 -56.88 7.91 -6.21
N GLU A 527 -55.68 7.44 -5.86
CA GLU A 527 -54.53 8.29 -5.60
C GLU A 527 -54.05 8.96 -6.92
N ILE A 528 -54.00 8.22 -8.03
CA ILE A 528 -53.70 8.83 -9.36
C ILE A 528 -54.76 9.86 -9.70
N ALA A 529 -56.04 9.61 -9.46
CA ALA A 529 -57.10 10.58 -9.71
C ALA A 529 -56.94 11.85 -8.83
N ARG A 530 -56.51 11.71 -7.57
CA ARG A 530 -56.19 12.83 -6.68
C ARG A 530 -54.98 13.64 -7.17
N MET A 531 -53.95 12.96 -7.64
CA MET A 531 -52.78 13.63 -8.22
C MET A 531 -53.13 14.43 -9.48
N LEU A 532 -54.13 13.99 -10.25
CA LEU A 532 -54.63 14.68 -11.45
C LEU A 532 -55.56 15.87 -11.15
N SER A 533 -56.45 15.75 -10.17
CA SER A 533 -57.52 16.73 -9.93
C SER A 533 -57.43 17.51 -8.64
N GLY A 534 -56.44 17.16 -7.77
CA GLY A 534 -56.35 17.68 -6.41
C GLY A 534 -57.30 16.96 -5.45
N LYS A 535 -57.79 17.67 -4.43
CA LYS A 535 -58.61 17.06 -3.33
C LYS A 535 -60.01 16.61 -3.81
N ASP A 536 -60.54 17.27 -4.82
CA ASP A 536 -61.91 16.98 -5.32
C ASP A 536 -61.85 15.97 -6.49
N VAL A 537 -61.92 14.69 -6.13
CA VAL A 537 -61.92 13.60 -7.10
C VAL A 537 -63.31 13.44 -7.72
N ASN A 538 -63.42 13.73 -8.99
CA ASN A 538 -64.66 13.53 -9.78
C ASN A 538 -64.55 12.29 -10.68
N GLN A 539 -65.69 11.87 -11.27
CA GLN A 539 -65.73 10.70 -12.13
C GLN A 539 -64.80 10.78 -13.34
N ALA A 540 -64.64 11.99 -13.91
CA ALA A 540 -63.72 12.22 -15.05
C ALA A 540 -62.26 12.03 -14.65
N ALA A 541 -61.89 12.42 -13.42
CA ALA A 541 -60.54 12.18 -12.93
C ALA A 541 -60.23 10.68 -12.72
N ILE A 542 -61.24 9.92 -12.26
CA ILE A 542 -61.13 8.45 -12.11
C ILE A 542 -60.98 7.79 -13.50
N GLU A 543 -61.75 8.21 -14.48
CA GLU A 543 -61.65 7.69 -15.85
C GLU A 543 -60.28 8.01 -16.47
N ASN A 544 -59.78 9.23 -16.28
CA ASN A 544 -58.43 9.62 -16.75
C ASN A 544 -57.35 8.77 -16.01
N ALA A 545 -57.47 8.55 -14.71
CA ALA A 545 -56.57 7.70 -13.97
C ALA A 545 -56.54 6.26 -14.49
N LYS A 546 -57.73 5.66 -14.72
CA LYS A 546 -57.84 4.32 -15.33
C LYS A 546 -57.24 4.25 -16.73
N SER A 547 -57.39 5.29 -17.53
CA SER A 547 -56.79 5.39 -18.86
C SER A 547 -55.27 5.44 -18.78
N LEU A 548 -54.68 6.20 -17.83
CA LEU A 548 -53.25 6.26 -17.62
C LEU A 548 -52.65 4.93 -17.15
N ILE A 549 -53.36 4.22 -16.27
CA ILE A 549 -52.92 2.90 -15.74
C ILE A 549 -53.11 1.79 -16.79
N GLY A 550 -53.93 2.02 -17.84
CA GLY A 550 -54.21 1.05 -18.89
C GLY A 550 -55.30 0.02 -18.56
N ILE A 551 -56.13 0.29 -17.54
CA ILE A 551 -57.20 -0.61 -17.08
C ILE A 551 -58.44 -0.53 -17.99
N ASN A 552 -58.49 0.41 -18.93
CA ASN A 552 -59.60 0.58 -19.89
C ASN A 552 -59.42 -0.32 -21.12
N LYS A 553 -59.39 -1.63 -20.93
CA LYS A 553 -59.57 -2.60 -22.00
C LYS A 553 -60.47 -3.76 -21.57
#